data_6c5e7e443f532f715f9ba7c94f1468ff
#
_entry.id   6c5e7e443f532f715f9ba7c94f1468ff
#
_cell.length_a   1.000
_cell.length_b   1.000
_cell.length_c   1.000
_cell.angle_alpha   90.00
_cell.angle_beta   90.00
_cell.angle_gamma   90.00
#
_symmetry.space_group_name_H-M   'P 1'
#
loop_
_entity.id
_entity.type
_entity.pdbx_description
1 polymer ?
#
loop_
_entity_poly.entity_id
_entity_poly.type
_entity_poly.pdbx_seq_one_letter_code
_entity_poly.pdbx_strand_id
1 'polypeptide(L)' 'MIVSPCISICKTDPKTGYCYGCGRTNAEKLKWKSEETLEEWKLENITTIKKRLTGWQLKSFEDSYTYKIENGISL' A
#
# COMPACT_ATOMS: atom_id res chain seq x y z
N MET A 1 8.63 -3.58 -12.77
CA MET A 1 7.74 -4.16 -11.76
C MET A 1 7.54 -3.18 -10.62
N ILE A 2 6.29 -2.97 -10.23
CA ILE A 2 5.97 -2.02 -9.16
C ILE A 2 6.00 -2.72 -7.81
N VAL A 3 6.73 -2.13 -6.87
CA VAL A 3 6.87 -2.67 -5.52
C VAL A 3 5.53 -2.58 -4.77
N SER A 4 5.14 -3.66 -4.11
CA SER A 4 3.91 -3.71 -3.32
C SER A 4 3.94 -2.68 -2.18
N PRO A 5 2.84 -1.95 -1.94
CA PRO A 5 2.79 -0.95 -0.87
C PRO A 5 2.64 -1.53 0.54
N CYS A 6 2.71 -2.83 0.71
CA CYS A 6 2.66 -3.46 2.04
C CYS A 6 3.90 -3.11 2.86
N ILE A 7 3.69 -2.62 4.08
CA ILE A 7 4.78 -2.25 5.00
C ILE A 7 4.82 -3.12 6.25
N SER A 8 4.42 -4.37 6.12
CA SER A 8 4.35 -5.38 7.21
C SER A 8 3.28 -5.12 8.27
N ILE A 9 2.51 -4.06 8.14
CA ILE A 9 1.35 -3.82 8.99
C ILE A 9 0.11 -4.23 8.19
N CYS A 10 -0.47 -5.37 8.54
CA CYS A 10 -1.58 -5.94 7.76
C CYS A 10 -2.83 -6.07 8.64
N LYS A 11 -3.30 -4.93 9.15
CA LYS A 11 -4.53 -4.85 9.94
C LYS A 11 -5.50 -3.88 9.29
N THR A 12 -6.74 -4.33 9.13
CA THR A 12 -7.80 -3.50 8.56
C THR A 12 -8.57 -2.78 9.66
N ASP A 13 -8.74 -1.46 9.49
CA ASP A 13 -9.57 -0.67 10.37
C ASP A 13 -11.04 -1.04 10.13
N PRO A 14 -11.76 -1.53 11.15
CA PRO A 14 -13.16 -1.91 10.99
C PRO A 14 -14.10 -0.74 10.68
N LYS A 15 -13.67 0.48 10.94
CA LYS A 15 -14.49 1.68 10.68
C LYS A 15 -14.38 2.15 9.23
N THR A 16 -13.19 2.10 8.65
CA THR A 16 -12.94 2.62 7.31
C THR A 16 -12.80 1.53 6.26
N GLY A 17 -12.44 0.31 6.67
CA GLY A 17 -12.14 -0.78 5.76
C GLY A 17 -10.75 -0.67 5.14
N TYR A 18 -9.95 0.31 5.54
CA TYR A 18 -8.59 0.50 5.04
C TYR A 18 -7.57 -0.12 5.97
N CYS A 19 -6.47 -0.63 5.39
CA CYS A 19 -5.36 -1.14 6.17
C CYS A 19 -4.66 0.00 6.92
N TYR A 20 -4.37 -0.20 8.20
CA TYR A 20 -3.67 0.81 9.00
C TYR A 20 -2.29 1.17 8.46
N GLY A 21 -1.60 0.21 7.85
CA GLY A 21 -0.25 0.44 7.35
C GLY A 21 -0.21 1.03 5.95
N CYS A 22 -1.00 0.51 5.03
CA CYS A 22 -0.91 0.88 3.61
C CYS A 22 -2.16 1.51 3.02
N GLY A 23 -3.22 1.69 3.80
CA GLY A 23 -4.43 2.36 3.34
C GLY A 23 -5.21 1.63 2.25
N ARG A 24 -4.94 0.34 2.02
CA ARG A 24 -5.66 -0.44 1.01
C ARG A 24 -6.87 -1.15 1.63
N THR A 25 -7.93 -1.32 0.83
CA THR A 25 -9.02 -2.21 1.19
C THR A 25 -8.61 -3.67 0.95
N ASN A 26 -9.36 -4.60 1.51
CA ASN A 26 -9.09 -6.04 1.28
C ASN A 26 -9.21 -6.40 -0.21
N ALA A 27 -10.18 -5.82 -0.90
CA ALA A 27 -10.36 -6.02 -2.34
C ALA A 27 -9.14 -5.52 -3.13
N GLU A 28 -8.60 -4.37 -2.74
CA GLU A 28 -7.40 -3.82 -3.38
C GLU A 28 -6.18 -4.69 -3.14
N LYS A 29 -6.03 -5.24 -1.93
CA LYS A 29 -4.94 -6.18 -1.62
C LYS A 29 -5.00 -7.42 -2.51
N LEU A 30 -6.19 -7.97 -2.73
CA LEU A 30 -6.39 -9.12 -3.61
C LEU A 30 -6.06 -8.77 -5.06
N LYS A 31 -6.47 -7.59 -5.51
CA LYS A 31 -6.17 -7.15 -6.87
C LYS A 31 -4.66 -6.97 -7.09
N TRP A 32 -3.93 -6.51 -6.09
CA TRP A 32 -2.48 -6.41 -6.16
C TRP A 32 -1.80 -7.77 -6.37
N LYS A 33 -2.39 -8.84 -5.86
CA LYS A 33 -1.86 -10.20 -6.00
C LYS A 33 -2.22 -10.85 -7.33
N SER A 34 -3.20 -10.32 -8.05
CA SER A 34 -3.63 -10.86 -9.32
C SER A 34 -2.60 -10.59 -10.41
N GLU A 35 -2.27 -11.61 -11.20
CA GLU A 35 -1.35 -11.49 -12.34
C GLU A 35 -1.94 -10.66 -13.47
N GLU A 36 -3.27 -10.55 -13.53
CA GLU A 36 -3.98 -9.80 -14.56
C GLU A 36 -4.01 -8.29 -14.30
N THR A 37 -3.61 -7.86 -13.11
CA THR A 37 -3.64 -6.45 -12.73
C THR A 37 -2.56 -5.66 -13.46
N LEU A 38 -2.98 -4.59 -14.14
CA LEU A 38 -2.07 -3.72 -14.89
C LEU A 38 -1.24 -2.83 -13.94
N GLU A 39 0.00 -2.52 -14.37
CA GLU A 39 0.87 -1.62 -13.61
C GLU A 39 0.27 -0.22 -13.49
N GLU A 40 -0.45 0.24 -14.50
CA GLU A 40 -1.14 1.53 -14.46
C GLU A 40 -2.11 1.61 -13.29
N TRP A 41 -2.89 0.54 -13.07
CA TRP A 41 -3.80 0.48 -11.94
C TRP A 41 -3.05 0.54 -10.61
N LYS A 42 -1.91 -0.15 -10.53
CA LYS A 42 -1.08 -0.16 -9.32
C LYS A 42 -0.55 1.24 -8.99
N LEU A 43 -0.09 1.97 -9.99
CA LEU A 43 0.37 3.36 -9.81
C LEU A 43 -0.76 4.27 -9.35
N GLU A 44 -1.93 4.16 -9.95
CA GLU A 44 -3.10 4.93 -9.55
C GLU A 44 -3.51 4.59 -8.11
N ASN A 45 -3.45 3.32 -7.74
CA ASN A 45 -3.79 2.88 -6.40
C ASN A 45 -2.83 3.45 -5.35
N ILE A 46 -1.54 3.50 -5.65
CA ILE A 46 -0.55 4.12 -4.76
C ILE A 46 -0.88 5.60 -4.54
N THR A 47 -1.24 6.32 -5.59
CA THR A 47 -1.65 7.72 -5.48
C THR A 47 -2.88 7.86 -4.60
N THR A 48 -3.86 6.97 -4.75
CA THR A 48 -5.07 6.94 -3.94
C THR A 48 -4.75 6.65 -2.48
N ILE A 49 -3.86 5.70 -2.23
CA ILE A 49 -3.40 5.34 -0.88
C ILE A 49 -2.82 6.56 -0.17
N LYS A 50 -1.96 7.31 -0.85
CA LYS A 50 -1.34 8.51 -0.27
C LYS A 50 -2.36 9.58 0.10
N LYS A 51 -3.48 9.63 -0.58
CA LYS A 51 -4.57 10.55 -0.26
C LYS A 51 -5.40 10.08 0.95
N ARG A 52 -5.45 8.77 1.18
CA ARG A 52 -6.19 8.20 2.31
C ARG A 52 -5.43 8.29 3.62
N LEU A 53 -4.10 8.16 3.55
CA LEU A 53 -3.25 8.22 4.73
C LEU A 53 -2.96 9.68 5.12
N THR A 54 -2.95 9.96 6.41
CA THR A 54 -2.70 11.31 6.93
C THR A 54 -1.81 11.24 8.17
N GLY A 55 -1.15 12.36 8.47
CA GLY A 55 -0.32 12.49 9.65
C GLY A 55 0.80 11.44 9.70
N TRP A 56 0.94 10.80 10.86
CA TRP A 56 1.99 9.82 11.09
C TRP A 56 1.86 8.57 10.21
N GLN A 57 0.63 8.21 9.85
CA GLN A 57 0.40 7.04 8.99
C GLN A 57 0.98 7.25 7.59
N LEU A 58 0.77 8.44 7.02
CA LEU A 58 1.32 8.78 5.72
C LEU A 58 2.85 8.78 5.76
N LYS A 59 3.43 9.39 6.78
CA LYS A 59 4.87 9.43 6.95
C LYS A 59 5.47 8.05 7.11
N SER A 60 4.88 7.20 7.95
CA SER A 60 5.33 5.81 8.14
C SER A 60 5.28 5.03 6.84
N PHE A 61 4.20 5.18 6.09
CA PHE A 61 4.06 4.51 4.80
C PHE A 61 5.14 4.97 3.82
N GLU A 62 5.33 6.28 3.67
CA GLU A 62 6.32 6.81 2.73
C GLU A 62 7.73 6.37 3.08
N ASP A 63 8.10 6.45 4.35
CA ASP A 63 9.43 6.05 4.82
C ASP A 63 9.67 4.56 4.58
N SER A 64 8.72 3.72 4.96
CA SER A 64 8.83 2.27 4.80
C SER A 64 8.82 1.85 3.34
N TYR A 65 7.98 2.48 2.53
CA TYR A 65 7.89 2.17 1.12
C TYR A 65 9.17 2.58 0.37
N THR A 66 9.69 3.75 0.68
CA THR A 66 10.96 4.23 0.12
C THR A 66 12.11 3.28 0.47
N TYR A 67 12.18 2.86 1.72
CA TYR A 67 13.17 1.89 2.18
C TYR A 67 13.07 0.57 1.40
N LYS A 68 11.86 0.10 1.22
CA LYS A 68 11.59 -1.14 0.48
C LYS A 68 12.04 -1.05 -0.98
N ILE A 69 11.76 0.08 -1.63
CA ILE A 69 12.17 0.31 -3.02
C ILE A 69 13.70 0.37 -3.12
N GLU A 70 14.35 1.13 -2.24
CA GLU A 70 15.80 1.33 -2.27
C GLU A 70 16.59 0.07 -1.99
N ASN A 71 16.08 -0.80 -1.12
CA ASN A 71 16.79 -2.00 -0.69
C ASN A 71 16.32 -3.28 -1.37
N GLY A 72 15.26 -3.23 -2.15
CA GLY A 72 14.68 -4.40 -2.79
C GLY A 72 14.20 -5.45 -1.79
N ILE A 73 13.87 -5.04 -0.57
CA ILE A 73 13.47 -5.94 0.51
C ILE A 73 11.96 -6.08 0.55
N SER A 74 11.49 -7.31 0.73
CA SER A 74 10.08 -7.58 0.99
C SER A 74 9.84 -7.46 2.49
N LEU A 75 9.00 -6.54 2.85
CA LEU A 75 8.62 -6.37 4.25
C LEU A 75 7.50 -7.35 4.63
#